data_3ce7c43bb90fa0b4f13f6ad28badf34c
#
_entry.id   3ce7c43bb90fa0b4f13f6ad28badf34c
#
_cell.length_a   1.000
_cell.length_b   1.000
_cell.length_c   1.000
_cell.angle_alpha   90.00
_cell.angle_beta   90.00
_cell.angle_gamma   90.00
#
_symmetry.space_group_name_H-M   'P 1'
#
loop_
_entity.id
_entity.type
_entity.pdbx_description
1 polymer ?
#
loop_
_entity_poly.entity_id
_entity_poly.type
_entity_poly.pdbx_seq_one_letter_code
_entity_poly.pdbx_strand_id
1 'polypeptide(L)'
;MAERQSNQRRFSIKNVVDVVRARRSGLGIALEMGFHQAEANRVAVVISELGRNIELYAGEGTITVTMHDRYIEVVAEDQGPGIPDVDRVLAGGYTTSQGMGLGVSGSKRLMDEFEIRSTVGEGTTVRAVKWLR
;
A
#
# COMPACT_ATOMS: atom_id res chain seq x y z
N MET A 1 -19.65 -16.66 -4.97
CA MET A 1 -20.54 -15.88 -4.13
C MET A 1 -20.31 -14.40 -4.34
N ALA A 2 -21.37 -13.67 -4.54
CA ALA A 2 -21.28 -12.24 -4.81
C ALA A 2 -20.63 -11.46 -3.66
N GLU A 3 -20.88 -11.86 -2.44
CA GLU A 3 -20.32 -11.19 -1.26
C GLU A 3 -18.81 -11.20 -1.24
N ARG A 4 -18.21 -12.26 -1.76
CA ARG A 4 -16.75 -12.37 -1.75
C ARG A 4 -16.10 -11.33 -2.62
N GLN A 5 -16.73 -11.01 -3.75
CA GLN A 5 -16.19 -10.01 -4.67
C GLN A 5 -16.30 -8.63 -4.08
N SER A 6 -17.33 -8.36 -3.26
CA SER A 6 -17.49 -7.06 -2.63
C SER A 6 -16.48 -6.82 -1.52
N ASN A 7 -15.77 -7.87 -1.07
CA ASN A 7 -14.76 -7.72 -0.02
C ASN A 7 -13.42 -7.28 -0.56
N GLN A 8 -13.28 -7.13 -1.86
CA GLN A 8 -12.01 -6.79 -2.47
C GLN A 8 -12.19 -5.72 -3.53
N ARG A 9 -11.30 -4.73 -3.52
CA ARG A 9 -11.24 -3.69 -4.53
C ARG A 9 -9.85 -3.62 -5.11
N ARG A 10 -9.76 -3.62 -6.42
CA ARG A 10 -8.48 -3.58 -7.13
C ARG A 10 -8.39 -2.33 -7.96
N PHE A 11 -7.26 -1.64 -7.85
CA PHE A 11 -7.00 -0.38 -8.54
C PHE A 11 -5.79 -0.50 -9.42
N SER A 12 -5.94 -0.14 -10.69
CA SER A 12 -4.83 0.00 -11.61
C SER A 12 -4.18 1.35 -11.33
N ILE A 13 -2.89 1.37 -11.09
CA ILE A 13 -2.16 2.59 -10.74
C ILE A 13 -1.22 2.94 -11.90
N LYS A 14 -1.52 4.03 -12.59
CA LYS A 14 -0.70 4.52 -13.70
C LYS A 14 -0.35 5.99 -13.57
N ASN A 15 -1.07 6.71 -12.72
CA ASN A 15 -0.86 8.15 -12.56
C ASN A 15 -1.39 8.61 -11.19
N VAL A 16 -1.18 9.89 -10.89
CA VAL A 16 -1.57 10.47 -9.61
C VAL A 16 -3.07 10.36 -9.34
N VAL A 17 -3.89 10.48 -10.38
CA VAL A 17 -5.34 10.40 -10.22
C VAL A 17 -5.75 9.02 -9.72
N ASP A 18 -5.09 7.98 -10.23
CA ASP A 18 -5.36 6.61 -9.77
C ASP A 18 -5.00 6.45 -8.31
N VAL A 19 -3.90 7.06 -7.87
CA VAL A 19 -3.47 7.01 -6.47
C VAL A 19 -4.52 7.69 -5.57
N VAL A 20 -5.01 8.85 -5.98
CA VAL A 20 -6.03 9.58 -5.21
C VAL A 20 -7.30 8.75 -5.11
N ARG A 21 -7.69 8.11 -6.20
CA ARG A 21 -8.89 7.27 -6.23
C ARG A 21 -8.76 6.08 -5.29
N ALA A 22 -7.61 5.40 -5.32
CA ALA A 22 -7.35 4.27 -4.45
C ALA A 22 -7.36 4.70 -2.97
N ARG A 23 -6.75 5.83 -2.67
CA ARG A 23 -6.71 6.36 -1.31
C ARG A 23 -8.11 6.66 -0.77
N ARG A 24 -8.92 7.33 -1.58
CA ARG A 24 -10.29 7.65 -1.17
C ARG A 24 -11.12 6.41 -0.91
N SER A 25 -10.99 5.44 -1.81
CA SER A 25 -11.74 4.21 -1.69
C SER A 25 -11.29 3.42 -0.45
N GLY A 26 -9.99 3.36 -0.21
CA GLY A 26 -9.46 2.68 0.96
C GLY A 26 -9.90 3.31 2.27
N LEU A 27 -9.95 4.65 2.31
CA LEU A 27 -10.46 5.36 3.48
C LEU A 27 -11.92 4.96 3.73
N GLY A 28 -12.75 4.98 2.71
CA GLY A 28 -14.15 4.61 2.83
C GLY A 28 -14.34 3.19 3.30
N ILE A 29 -13.56 2.26 2.75
CA ILE A 29 -13.61 0.85 3.16
C ILE A 29 -13.27 0.71 4.64
N ALA A 30 -12.19 1.35 5.09
CA ALA A 30 -11.78 1.28 6.48
C ALA A 30 -12.85 1.82 7.41
N LEU A 31 -13.46 2.95 7.05
CA LEU A 31 -14.52 3.52 7.86
C LEU A 31 -15.74 2.60 7.92
N GLU A 32 -16.09 1.98 6.80
CA GLU A 32 -17.20 1.01 6.75
C GLU A 32 -16.93 -0.20 7.64
N MET A 33 -15.68 -0.61 7.76
CA MET A 33 -15.31 -1.72 8.62
C MET A 33 -15.41 -1.39 10.10
N GLY A 34 -15.46 -0.11 10.44
CA GLY A 34 -15.55 0.32 11.82
C GLY A 34 -14.27 0.91 12.39
N PHE A 35 -13.25 1.14 11.57
CA PHE A 35 -12.06 1.82 12.04
C PHE A 35 -12.38 3.26 12.43
N HIS A 36 -11.75 3.74 13.49
CA HIS A 36 -11.84 5.16 13.85
C HIS A 36 -11.18 6.00 12.77
N GLN A 37 -11.57 7.26 12.70
CA GLN A 37 -11.06 8.17 11.67
C GLN A 37 -9.53 8.20 11.61
N ALA A 38 -8.87 8.25 12.77
CA ALA A 38 -7.41 8.31 12.81
C ALA A 38 -6.77 7.06 12.20
N GLU A 39 -7.33 5.90 12.48
CA GLU A 39 -6.80 4.64 11.95
C GLU A 39 -7.12 4.48 10.46
N ALA A 40 -8.33 4.88 10.07
CA ALA A 40 -8.70 4.86 8.65
C ALA A 40 -7.78 5.80 7.85
N ASN A 41 -7.43 6.95 8.41
CA ASN A 41 -6.49 7.87 7.78
C ASN A 41 -5.11 7.23 7.59
N ARG A 42 -4.66 6.42 8.56
CA ARG A 42 -3.39 5.72 8.44
C ARG A 42 -3.40 4.77 7.25
N VAL A 43 -4.49 4.03 7.10
CA VAL A 43 -4.65 3.14 5.94
C VAL A 43 -4.58 3.95 4.65
N ALA A 44 -5.29 5.07 4.60
CA ALA A 44 -5.31 5.92 3.41
C ALA A 44 -3.91 6.47 3.09
N VAL A 45 -3.16 6.89 4.10
CA VAL A 45 -1.80 7.38 3.91
C VAL A 45 -0.90 6.28 3.33
N VAL A 46 -1.01 5.06 3.86
CA VAL A 46 -0.22 3.93 3.36
C VAL A 46 -0.55 3.65 1.89
N ILE A 47 -1.83 3.63 1.54
CA ILE A 47 -2.24 3.44 0.14
C ILE A 47 -1.62 4.53 -0.74
N SER A 48 -1.65 5.77 -0.28
CA SER A 48 -1.10 6.90 -1.01
C SER A 48 0.41 6.74 -1.24
N GLU A 49 1.15 6.36 -0.19
CA GLU A 49 2.59 6.18 -0.28
C GLU A 49 2.97 5.02 -1.19
N LEU A 50 2.28 3.89 -1.06
CA LEU A 50 2.54 2.73 -1.91
C LEU A 50 2.18 3.02 -3.37
N GLY A 51 1.08 3.75 -3.59
CA GLY A 51 0.67 4.14 -4.94
C GLY A 51 1.67 5.08 -5.59
N ARG A 52 2.19 6.03 -4.82
CA ARG A 52 3.19 6.96 -5.34
C ARG A 52 4.49 6.24 -5.68
N ASN A 53 4.87 5.25 -4.89
CA ASN A 53 6.06 4.47 -5.19
C ASN A 53 5.89 3.71 -6.50
N ILE A 54 4.71 3.12 -6.74
CA ILE A 54 4.43 2.46 -8.01
C ILE A 54 4.57 3.46 -9.16
N GLU A 55 3.91 4.60 -9.04
CA GLU A 55 3.91 5.61 -10.10
C GLU A 55 5.32 6.12 -10.41
N LEU A 56 6.09 6.45 -9.37
CA LEU A 56 7.39 7.08 -9.53
C LEU A 56 8.47 6.12 -10.00
N TYR A 57 8.44 4.88 -9.51
CA TYR A 57 9.56 3.97 -9.71
C TYR A 57 9.28 2.82 -10.66
N ALA A 58 8.03 2.45 -10.84
CA ALA A 58 7.65 1.35 -11.73
C ALA A 58 6.85 1.81 -12.95
N GLY A 59 6.25 2.99 -12.86
CA GLY A 59 5.41 3.52 -13.92
C GLY A 59 3.97 3.07 -13.79
N GLU A 60 3.74 1.79 -13.53
CA GLU A 60 2.39 1.27 -13.32
C GLU A 60 2.42 0.03 -12.44
N GLY A 61 1.27 -0.27 -11.85
CA GLY A 61 1.10 -1.44 -11.01
C GLY A 61 -0.33 -1.52 -10.52
N THR A 62 -0.56 -2.27 -9.45
CA THR A 62 -1.89 -2.43 -8.89
C THR A 62 -1.86 -2.29 -7.37
N ILE A 63 -2.97 -1.81 -6.82
CA ILE A 63 -3.22 -1.85 -5.38
C ILE A 63 -4.53 -2.58 -5.18
N THR A 64 -4.50 -3.60 -4.33
CA THR A 64 -5.68 -4.38 -3.97
C THR A 64 -5.96 -4.16 -2.50
N VAL A 65 -7.17 -3.73 -2.18
CA VAL A 65 -7.63 -3.54 -0.81
C VAL A 65 -8.65 -4.61 -0.50
N THR A 66 -8.40 -5.41 0.53
CA THR A 66 -9.28 -6.52 0.90
C THR A 66 -9.76 -6.35 2.33
N MET A 67 -11.07 -6.45 2.51
CA MET A 67 -11.69 -6.48 3.84
C MET A 67 -11.74 -7.91 4.32
N HIS A 68 -11.10 -8.17 5.47
CA HIS A 68 -11.22 -9.45 6.17
C HIS A 68 -12.08 -9.22 7.42
N ASP A 69 -12.38 -10.27 8.15
CA ASP A 69 -13.24 -10.14 9.34
C ASP A 69 -12.73 -9.11 10.34
N ARG A 70 -11.45 -9.14 10.64
CA ARG A 70 -10.88 -8.33 11.70
C ARG A 70 -9.75 -7.45 11.24
N TYR A 71 -9.49 -7.37 9.95
CA TYR A 71 -8.39 -6.55 9.46
C TYR A 71 -8.60 -6.15 8.01
N ILE A 72 -7.95 -5.06 7.63
CA ILE A 72 -7.90 -4.60 6.25
C ILE A 72 -6.50 -4.89 5.72
N GLU A 73 -6.44 -5.38 4.50
CA GLU A 73 -5.18 -5.73 3.86
C GLU A 73 -5.00 -4.91 2.60
N VAL A 74 -3.82 -4.33 2.44
CA VAL A 74 -3.46 -3.58 1.23
C VAL A 74 -2.27 -4.28 0.60
N VAL A 75 -2.41 -4.66 -0.67
CA VAL A 75 -1.31 -5.27 -1.43
C VAL A 75 -1.00 -4.40 -2.63
N ALA A 76 0.24 -3.93 -2.71
CA ALA A 76 0.71 -3.12 -3.83
C ALA A 76 1.70 -3.94 -4.63
N GLU A 77 1.47 -4.06 -5.93
CA GLU A 77 2.31 -4.89 -6.81
C GLU A 77 2.72 -4.12 -8.05
N ASP A 78 3.98 -4.29 -8.44
CA ASP A 78 4.46 -3.74 -9.70
C ASP A 78 5.52 -4.66 -10.30
N GLN A 79 5.79 -4.46 -11.60
CA GLN A 79 6.84 -5.16 -12.33
C GLN A 79 7.98 -4.20 -12.67
N GLY A 80 8.27 -3.27 -11.77
CA GLY A 80 9.35 -2.30 -11.95
C GLY A 80 10.73 -2.90 -11.70
N PRO A 81 11.73 -2.03 -11.48
CA PRO A 81 13.12 -2.49 -11.34
C PRO A 81 13.41 -3.27 -10.06
N GLY A 82 12.52 -3.26 -9.09
CA GLY A 82 12.75 -3.90 -7.81
C GLY A 82 13.60 -3.04 -6.88
N ILE A 83 13.76 -3.53 -5.66
CA ILE A 83 14.52 -2.85 -4.61
C ILE A 83 15.73 -3.72 -4.25
N PRO A 84 16.95 -3.24 -4.45
CA PRO A 84 18.14 -4.05 -4.18
C PRO A 84 18.34 -4.40 -2.70
N ASP A 85 17.97 -3.49 -1.80
CA ASP A 85 18.20 -3.68 -0.37
C ASP A 85 16.93 -3.33 0.40
N VAL A 86 16.05 -4.31 0.54
CA VAL A 86 14.76 -4.15 1.21
C VAL A 86 14.94 -3.79 2.69
N ASP A 87 15.89 -4.42 3.36
CA ASP A 87 16.09 -4.16 4.79
C ASP A 87 16.50 -2.72 5.03
N ARG A 88 17.33 -2.16 4.17
CA ARG A 88 17.76 -0.78 4.27
C ARG A 88 16.59 0.18 4.07
N VAL A 89 15.73 -0.12 3.12
CA VAL A 89 14.53 0.68 2.86
C VAL A 89 13.59 0.64 4.06
N LEU A 90 13.37 -0.54 4.63
CA LEU A 90 12.51 -0.68 5.80
C LEU A 90 13.07 0.05 7.02
N ALA A 91 14.39 0.09 7.14
CA ALA A 91 15.05 0.79 8.25
C ALA A 91 15.03 2.32 8.07
N GLY A 92 14.63 2.81 6.90
CA GLY A 92 14.61 4.25 6.64
C GLY A 92 15.96 4.83 6.25
N GLY A 93 16.97 3.96 6.04
CA GLY A 93 18.29 4.40 5.67
C GLY A 93 18.49 4.61 4.18
N TYR A 94 17.54 4.19 3.37
CA TYR A 94 17.60 4.37 1.94
C TYR A 94 17.00 5.71 1.57
N THR A 95 17.81 6.60 1.03
CA THR A 95 17.35 7.92 0.64
C THR A 95 17.48 8.12 -0.85
N THR A 96 16.42 8.64 -1.46
CA THR A 96 16.43 9.06 -2.84
C THR A 96 15.91 10.48 -2.89
N SER A 97 16.09 11.14 -4.00
CA SER A 97 15.56 12.49 -4.18
C SER A 97 14.03 12.54 -4.05
N GLN A 98 13.37 11.40 -4.28
CA GLN A 98 11.91 11.32 -4.19
C GLN A 98 11.42 10.86 -2.82
N GLY A 99 12.31 10.53 -1.90
CA GLY A 99 11.94 10.16 -0.57
C GLY A 99 11.30 8.78 -0.43
N MET A 100 11.59 7.86 -1.35
CA MET A 100 10.99 6.53 -1.35
C MET A 100 11.21 5.78 -0.04
N GLY A 101 12.42 5.82 0.51
CA GLY A 101 12.73 5.12 1.74
C GLY A 101 11.92 5.61 2.92
N LEU A 102 11.65 6.92 2.96
CA LEU A 102 10.85 7.51 4.03
C LEU A 102 9.40 7.05 3.95
N GLY A 103 8.84 7.04 2.74
CA GLY A 103 7.47 6.60 2.54
C GLY A 103 7.25 5.16 2.99
N VAL A 104 8.17 4.27 2.63
CA VAL A 104 8.07 2.86 2.99
C VAL A 104 8.25 2.66 4.48
N SER A 105 9.27 3.26 5.10
CA SER A 105 9.49 3.09 6.53
C SER A 105 8.37 3.73 7.35
N GLY A 106 7.85 4.86 6.90
CA GLY A 106 6.72 5.50 7.54
C GLY A 106 5.46 4.66 7.45
N SER A 107 5.23 4.04 6.31
CA SER A 107 4.09 3.15 6.12
C SER A 107 4.16 1.95 7.07
N LYS A 108 5.34 1.38 7.25
CA LYS A 108 5.53 0.28 8.17
C LYS A 108 5.08 0.65 9.59
N ARG A 109 5.42 1.86 10.02
CA ARG A 109 5.06 2.33 11.36
C ARG A 109 3.57 2.52 11.57
N LEU A 110 2.85 2.79 10.49
CA LEU A 110 1.41 3.07 10.56
C LEU A 110 0.56 1.81 10.57
N MET A 111 1.14 0.67 10.19
CA MET A 111 0.41 -0.58 10.04
C MET A 111 0.83 -1.59 11.08
N ASP A 112 -0.01 -2.61 11.30
CA ASP A 112 0.28 -3.66 12.27
C ASP A 112 1.19 -4.74 11.69
N GLU A 113 1.05 -5.02 10.39
CA GLU A 113 1.92 -5.94 9.68
C GLU A 113 2.36 -5.27 8.40
N PHE A 114 3.60 -5.50 8.01
CA PHE A 114 4.13 -4.87 6.81
C PHE A 114 5.28 -5.71 6.29
N GLU A 115 5.18 -6.18 5.05
CA GLU A 115 6.26 -6.92 4.45
C GLU A 115 6.46 -6.52 2.99
N ILE A 116 7.70 -6.58 2.55
CA ILE A 116 8.08 -6.26 1.18
C ILE A 116 8.81 -7.46 0.60
N ARG A 117 8.42 -7.84 -0.61
CA ARG A 117 9.15 -8.82 -1.41
C ARG A 117 9.53 -8.14 -2.70
N SER A 118 10.80 -8.17 -3.01
CA SER A 118 11.28 -7.50 -4.21
C SER A 118 12.42 -8.28 -4.82
N THR A 119 12.41 -8.36 -6.15
CA THR A 119 13.47 -8.99 -6.92
C THR A 119 13.91 -8.01 -7.98
N VAL A 120 15.19 -7.68 -7.97
CA VAL A 120 15.76 -6.75 -8.94
C VAL A 120 15.49 -7.27 -10.36
N GLY A 121 14.97 -6.40 -11.19
CA GLY A 121 14.61 -6.73 -12.57
C GLY A 121 13.23 -7.35 -12.74
N GLU A 122 12.52 -7.66 -11.65
CA GLU A 122 11.20 -8.31 -11.74
C GLU A 122 10.09 -7.49 -11.12
N GLY A 123 10.35 -6.80 -10.02
CA GLY A 123 9.33 -5.96 -9.40
C GLY A 123 9.26 -6.09 -7.90
N THR A 124 8.20 -5.50 -7.35
CA THR A 124 8.01 -5.39 -5.89
C THR A 124 6.58 -5.68 -5.52
N THR A 125 6.39 -6.40 -4.41
CA THR A 125 5.09 -6.61 -3.78
C THR A 125 5.19 -6.19 -2.33
N VAL A 126 4.27 -5.31 -1.91
CA VAL A 126 4.18 -4.85 -0.53
C VAL A 126 2.84 -5.27 0.02
N ARG A 127 2.85 -5.92 1.18
CA ARG A 127 1.62 -6.30 1.89
C ARG A 127 1.58 -5.56 3.22
N ALA A 128 0.50 -4.86 3.48
CA ALA A 128 0.30 -4.09 4.70
C ALA A 128 -1.04 -4.44 5.32
N VAL A 129 -1.08 -4.62 6.64
CA VAL A 129 -2.28 -5.04 7.36
C VAL A 129 -2.52 -4.13 8.55
N LYS A 130 -3.78 -3.75 8.74
CA LYS A 130 -4.23 -2.98 9.91
C LYS A 130 -5.34 -3.76 10.58
N TRP A 131 -5.17 -4.06 11.86
CA TRP A 131 -6.14 -4.82 12.64
C TRP A 131 -7.21 -3.91 13.24
N LEU A 132 -8.44 -4.38 13.16
CA LEU A 132 -9.57 -3.71 13.79
C LEU A 132 -9.59 -4.08 15.27
N ARG A 133 -9.55 -3.09 16.13
CA ARG A 133 -9.53 -3.29 17.59
C ARG A 133 -10.74 -2.73 18.29
#